data_2cbbf8c3d6af67d99ca3ac2769fdcf3a
#
_entry.id   2cbbf8c3d6af67d99ca3ac2769fdcf3a
#
_cell.length_a   1.000
_cell.length_b   1.000
_cell.length_c   1.000
_cell.angle_alpha   90.00
_cell.angle_beta   90.00
_cell.angle_gamma   90.00
#
_symmetry.space_group_name_H-M   'P 1'
#
loop_
_entity.id
_entity.type
_entity.pdbx_description
1 polymer ?
#
loop_
_entity_poly.entity_id
_entity_poly.type
_entity_poly.pdbx_seq_one_letter_code
_entity_poly.pdbx_strand_id
1 'polypeptide(L)'
;MKVLRCLIVDDEPLAQRVIEKFARDLSFLDIVRKCGNAMEAREALHAEDAIDLMFLDIEMPKLSGLSFMRSLRHPPLVIFTTAYADHALESYELEAV
;
A
#
# COMPACT_ATOMS: atom_id res chain seq x y z
N MET A 1 4.71 21.15 -8.00
CA MET A 1 4.66 20.15 -6.92
C MET A 1 4.66 18.74 -7.53
N LYS A 2 5.48 17.89 -6.99
CA LYS A 2 5.55 16.51 -7.49
C LYS A 2 4.30 15.73 -7.08
N VAL A 3 3.71 15.02 -8.03
CA VAL A 3 2.62 14.10 -7.76
C VAL A 3 3.23 12.73 -7.50
N LEU A 4 2.82 12.08 -6.41
CA LEU A 4 3.29 10.75 -6.06
C LEU A 4 2.40 9.71 -6.72
N ARG A 5 3.01 8.80 -7.45
CA ARG A 5 2.30 7.69 -8.09
C ARG A 5 2.17 6.56 -7.08
N CYS A 6 0.95 6.15 -6.83
CA CYS A 6 0.62 5.25 -5.72
C CYS A 6 -0.01 3.95 -6.17
N LEU A 7 0.30 2.89 -5.43
CA LEU A 7 -0.44 1.63 -5.51
C LEU A 7 -1.25 1.47 -4.23
N ILE A 8 -2.39 0.82 -4.33
CA ILE A 8 -3.15 0.33 -3.19
C ILE A 8 -3.11 -1.18 -3.25
N VAL A 9 -2.64 -1.82 -2.17
CA VAL A 9 -2.53 -3.27 -2.09
C VAL A 9 -3.32 -3.75 -0.89
N ASP A 10 -4.49 -4.33 -1.13
CA ASP A 10 -5.40 -4.77 -0.09
C ASP A 10 -6.37 -5.79 -0.69
N ASP A 11 -6.59 -6.89 -0.01
CA ASP A 11 -7.45 -7.94 -0.51
C ASP A 11 -8.94 -7.62 -0.37
N GLU A 12 -9.30 -6.55 0.35
CA GLU A 12 -10.68 -6.16 0.54
C GLU A 12 -11.06 -4.95 -0.32
N PRO A 13 -12.04 -5.11 -1.24
CA PRO A 13 -12.45 -4.00 -2.10
C PRO A 13 -12.93 -2.77 -1.35
N LEU A 14 -13.60 -2.96 -0.21
CA LEU A 14 -14.08 -1.82 0.58
C LEU A 14 -12.91 -1.02 1.14
N ALA A 15 -11.87 -1.69 1.61
CA ALA A 15 -10.70 -1.00 2.12
C ALA A 15 -10.00 -0.23 1.00
N GLN A 16 -9.93 -0.81 -0.20
CA GLN A 16 -9.37 -0.12 -1.35
C GLN A 16 -10.13 1.17 -1.65
N ARG A 17 -11.46 1.11 -1.59
CA ARG A 17 -12.29 2.28 -1.86
C ARG A 17 -12.10 3.38 -0.83
N VAL A 18 -11.94 3.02 0.43
CA VAL A 18 -11.72 3.99 1.49
C VAL A 18 -10.41 4.74 1.26
N ILE A 19 -9.35 4.00 0.97
CA ILE A 19 -8.05 4.61 0.70
C ILE A 19 -8.11 5.49 -0.54
N GLU A 20 -8.74 4.99 -1.59
CA GLU A 20 -8.88 5.75 -2.85
C GLU A 20 -9.63 7.05 -2.62
N LYS A 21 -10.68 7.01 -1.81
CA LYS A 21 -11.46 8.20 -1.51
C LYS A 21 -10.62 9.25 -0.77
N PHE A 22 -9.85 8.83 0.21
CA PHE A 22 -8.95 9.74 0.92
C PHE A 22 -7.90 10.32 -0.03
N ALA A 23 -7.35 9.48 -0.90
CA ALA A 23 -6.32 9.93 -1.83
C ALA A 23 -6.84 10.95 -2.82
N ARG A 24 -8.09 10.84 -3.23
CA ARG A 24 -8.68 11.80 -4.16
C ARG A 24 -8.72 13.21 -3.61
N ASP A 25 -8.83 13.34 -2.31
CA ASP A 25 -8.87 14.66 -1.67
C ASP A 25 -7.50 15.30 -1.59
N LEU A 26 -6.45 14.56 -1.94
CA LEU A 26 -5.08 15.04 -1.90
C LEU A 26 -4.53 15.13 -3.32
N SER A 27 -4.36 16.35 -3.80
CA SER A 27 -3.96 16.58 -5.19
C SER A 27 -2.56 16.04 -5.52
N PHE A 28 -1.75 15.77 -4.51
CA PHE A 28 -0.40 15.25 -4.71
C PHE A 28 -0.32 13.72 -4.75
N LEU A 29 -1.45 13.03 -4.65
CA LEU A 29 -1.50 11.57 -4.75
C LEU A 29 -2.27 11.16 -6.01
N ASP A 30 -1.69 10.25 -6.77
CA ASP A 30 -2.31 9.70 -7.96
C ASP A 30 -2.36 8.17 -7.81
N ILE A 31 -3.55 7.61 -7.66
CA ILE A 31 -3.71 6.16 -7.53
C ILE A 31 -3.64 5.55 -8.92
N VAL A 32 -2.52 4.91 -9.20
CA VAL A 32 -2.25 4.33 -10.50
C VAL A 32 -2.96 2.98 -10.66
N ARG A 33 -2.95 2.17 -9.62
CA ARG A 33 -3.54 0.84 -9.68
C ARG A 33 -3.94 0.36 -8.28
N LYS A 34 -5.00 -0.47 -8.24
CA LYS A 34 -5.44 -1.17 -7.04
C LYS A 34 -5.16 -2.66 -7.23
N CYS A 35 -4.51 -3.26 -6.24
CA CYS A 35 -4.10 -4.67 -6.29
C CYS A 35 -4.74 -5.43 -5.14
N GLY A 36 -5.21 -6.63 -5.42
CA GLY A 36 -5.89 -7.45 -4.41
C GLY A 36 -5.00 -8.45 -3.70
N ASN A 37 -3.73 -8.56 -4.12
CA ASN A 37 -2.79 -9.49 -3.48
C ASN A 37 -1.35 -9.10 -3.86
N ALA A 38 -0.39 -9.81 -3.25
CA ALA A 38 1.01 -9.52 -3.45
C ALA A 38 1.47 -9.77 -4.89
N MET A 39 0.90 -10.79 -5.55
CA MET A 39 1.28 -11.09 -6.92
C MET A 39 0.87 -9.95 -7.85
N GLU A 40 -0.34 -9.45 -7.71
CA GLU A 40 -0.80 -8.31 -8.51
C GLU A 40 0.05 -7.08 -8.25
N ALA A 41 0.42 -6.86 -6.99
CA ALA A 41 1.27 -5.72 -6.64
C ALA A 41 2.64 -5.84 -7.27
N ARG A 42 3.21 -7.04 -7.29
CA ARG A 42 4.51 -7.26 -7.92
C ARG A 42 4.44 -7.00 -9.42
N GLU A 43 3.39 -7.48 -10.07
CA GLU A 43 3.17 -7.21 -11.49
C GLU A 43 3.02 -5.72 -11.75
N ALA A 44 2.29 -5.02 -10.90
CA ALA A 44 2.12 -3.59 -11.05
C ALA A 44 3.43 -2.82 -10.91
N LEU A 45 4.27 -3.23 -9.96
CA LEU A 45 5.57 -2.59 -9.76
C LEU A 45 6.48 -2.78 -10.96
N HIS A 46 6.33 -3.89 -11.68
CA HIS A 46 7.11 -4.12 -12.91
C HIS A 46 6.51 -3.40 -14.12
N ALA A 47 5.18 -3.34 -14.19
CA ALA A 47 4.50 -2.79 -15.36
C ALA A 47 4.42 -1.27 -15.36
N GLU A 48 4.32 -0.66 -14.17
CA GLU A 48 4.18 0.78 -14.06
C GLU A 48 5.53 1.45 -13.91
N ASP A 49 5.67 2.62 -14.52
CA ASP A 49 6.86 3.42 -14.33
C ASP A 49 6.82 4.03 -12.94
N ALA A 50 7.96 4.04 -12.28
CA ALA A 50 8.19 4.79 -11.04
C ALA A 50 6.99 4.91 -10.09
N ILE A 51 6.75 3.85 -9.32
CA ILE A 51 5.80 3.92 -8.22
C ILE A 51 6.52 4.54 -7.03
N ASP A 52 5.96 5.62 -6.50
CA ASP A 52 6.57 6.38 -5.40
C ASP A 52 6.10 5.92 -4.02
N LEU A 53 4.85 5.45 -3.93
CA LEU A 53 4.21 5.17 -2.65
C LEU A 53 3.29 3.97 -2.79
N MET A 54 3.26 3.14 -1.76
CA MET A 54 2.38 1.98 -1.74
C MET A 54 1.61 1.96 -0.42
N PHE A 55 0.28 1.95 -0.50
CA PHE A 55 -0.59 1.69 0.63
C PHE A 55 -0.74 0.19 0.72
N LEU A 56 -0.22 -0.42 1.76
CA LEU A 56 -0.05 -1.85 1.85
C LEU A 56 -0.72 -2.41 3.10
N ASP A 57 -1.67 -3.32 2.89
CA ASP A 57 -2.31 -4.02 4.00
C ASP A 57 -1.32 -5.01 4.62
N ILE A 58 -1.24 -5.02 5.93
CA ILE A 58 -0.37 -5.95 6.66
C ILE A 58 -0.90 -7.37 6.53
N GLU A 59 -2.22 -7.54 6.65
CA GLU A 59 -2.84 -8.86 6.65
C GLU A 59 -3.45 -9.22 5.31
N MET A 60 -2.73 -10.01 4.54
CA MET A 60 -3.22 -10.54 3.27
C MET A 60 -3.08 -12.05 3.26
N PRO A 61 -3.97 -12.76 2.54
CA PRO A 61 -3.85 -14.22 2.42
C PRO A 61 -2.51 -14.60 1.80
N LYS A 62 -1.94 -15.69 2.25
CA LYS A 62 -0.73 -16.32 1.71
C LYS A 62 0.56 -15.59 2.00
N LEU A 63 0.57 -14.27 1.92
CA LEU A 63 1.79 -13.49 2.12
C LEU A 63 1.43 -12.17 2.78
N SER A 64 1.95 -11.93 3.98
CA SER A 64 1.67 -10.70 4.69
C SER A 64 2.32 -9.51 3.97
N GLY A 65 1.77 -8.31 4.23
CA GLY A 65 2.33 -7.09 3.66
C GLY A 65 3.78 -6.88 4.06
N LEU A 66 4.13 -7.20 5.31
CA LEU A 66 5.51 -7.08 5.77
C LEU A 66 6.45 -7.99 4.99
N SER A 67 6.06 -9.25 4.82
CA SER A 67 6.87 -10.20 4.06
C SER A 67 7.00 -9.78 2.61
N PHE A 68 5.92 -9.29 2.03
CA PHE A 68 5.94 -8.81 0.67
C PHE A 68 6.92 -7.65 0.51
N MET A 69 6.83 -6.65 1.39
CA MET A 69 7.72 -5.50 1.34
C MET A 69 9.18 -5.92 1.43
N ARG A 70 9.49 -6.86 2.34
CA ARG A 70 10.86 -7.33 2.52
C ARG A 70 11.40 -8.07 1.30
N SER A 71 10.52 -8.62 0.47
CA SER A 71 10.92 -9.33 -0.73
C SER A 71 11.33 -8.41 -1.88
N LEU A 72 11.04 -7.13 -1.76
CA LEU A 72 11.33 -6.16 -2.82
C LEU A 72 12.74 -5.61 -2.66
N ARG A 73 13.48 -5.54 -3.77
CA ARG A 73 14.84 -4.98 -3.76
C ARG A 73 14.85 -3.49 -3.54
N HIS A 74 13.96 -2.79 -4.23
CA HIS A 74 13.88 -1.34 -4.18
C HIS A 74 12.44 -0.93 -3.95
N PRO A 75 11.94 -1.14 -2.71
CA PRO A 75 10.55 -0.84 -2.44
C PRO A 75 10.28 0.66 -2.52
N PRO A 76 9.08 1.06 -2.96
CA PRO A 76 8.67 2.44 -2.82
C PRO A 76 8.48 2.79 -1.34
N LEU A 77 8.15 4.02 -1.04
CA LEU A 77 7.70 4.36 0.30
C LEU A 77 6.45 3.55 0.59
N VAL A 78 6.32 3.07 1.82
CA VAL A 78 5.20 2.22 2.19
C VAL A 78 4.46 2.82 3.38
N ILE A 79 3.13 2.91 3.25
CA ILE A 79 2.26 3.21 4.36
C ILE A 79 1.44 1.97 4.62
N PHE A 80 1.59 1.38 5.79
CA PHE A 80 0.82 0.20 6.14
C PHE A 80 -0.59 0.59 6.53
N THR A 81 -1.55 -0.20 6.05
CA THR A 81 -2.95 -0.03 6.38
C THR A 81 -3.45 -1.30 7.04
N THR A 82 -4.48 -1.18 7.86
CA THR A 82 -5.07 -2.34 8.50
C THR A 82 -6.49 -2.02 8.95
N ALA A 83 -7.35 -3.03 8.92
CA ALA A 83 -8.69 -2.93 9.44
C ALA A 83 -8.73 -3.11 10.96
N TYR A 84 -7.63 -3.55 11.57
CA TYR A 84 -7.58 -3.87 12.99
C TYR A 84 -6.83 -2.78 13.75
N ALA A 85 -7.51 -2.13 14.68
CA ALA A 85 -6.94 -1.05 15.48
C ALA A 85 -5.69 -1.50 16.25
N ASP A 86 -5.70 -2.73 16.76
CA ASP A 86 -4.57 -3.25 17.51
C ASP A 86 -3.31 -3.30 16.67
N HIS A 87 -3.44 -3.76 15.43
CA HIS A 87 -2.31 -3.80 14.51
C HIS A 87 -1.83 -2.40 14.16
N ALA A 88 -2.75 -1.48 14.01
CA ALA A 88 -2.40 -0.10 13.71
C ALA A 88 -1.58 0.50 14.86
N LEU A 89 -2.00 0.24 16.11
CA LEU A 89 -1.29 0.72 17.27
C LEU A 89 0.09 0.10 17.39
N GLU A 90 0.20 -1.20 17.17
CA GLU A 90 1.49 -1.88 17.20
C GLU A 90 2.44 -1.33 16.16
N SER A 91 1.98 -1.14 14.95
CA SER A 91 2.80 -0.58 13.88
C SER A 91 3.27 0.82 14.24
N TYR A 92 2.40 1.60 14.82
CA TYR A 92 2.72 2.97 15.20
C TYR A 92 3.80 3.00 16.27
N GLU A 93 3.67 2.14 17.29
CA GLU A 93 4.63 2.07 18.37
C GLU A 93 5.99 1.56 17.92
N LEU A 94 5.99 0.51 17.09
CA LEU A 94 7.21 -0.10 16.62
C LEU A 94 7.99 0.81 15.68
N GLU A 95 7.30 1.54 14.85
CA GLU A 95 7.95 2.44 13.90
C GLU A 95 8.44 3.71 14.56
N ALA A 96 7.87 4.09 15.67
CA ALA A 96 8.26 5.29 16.42
C ALA A 96 8.27 6.56 15.54
N VAL A 97 7.36 6.63 14.63
CA VAL A 97 7.33 7.70 13.65
C VAL A 97 6.52 8.87 14.12
#